data_835ec65984c2b9661024768c3e03e4ba
#
_entry.id   835ec65984c2b9661024768c3e03e4ba
#
_cell.length_a   1.000
_cell.length_b   1.000
_cell.length_c   1.000
_cell.angle_alpha   90.00
_cell.angle_beta   90.00
_cell.angle_gamma   90.00
#
_symmetry.space_group_name_H-M   'P 1'
#
loop_
_entity.id
_entity.type
_entity.pdbx_description
1 polymer ?
#
loop_
_entity_poly.entity_id
_entity_poly.type
_entity_poly.pdbx_seq_one_letter_code
_entity_poly.pdbx_strand_id
1 'polypeptide(L)'
;LKDKFTLTKSMLEKYIEDFIDDEILDEKATKTYTKYALVARNFKDAMLETKNEEISKKSLIDYKSKMIEKYSTKTVNNYIIIINKFIKYIELNENDDYSKKKLKKHVSDYCLKTIKEQERTSIEDVLEPADFKRMLRMSKKKGMIQDHMIMKVLAYTGIRVGELQYFTLENIEQAKQYITIYNKGKERDVPLRSDLRRELLKYAKSQKIESGTLFPGKKDPQKMLTEKTIREHIKKICGMCRGIDLDKAHPHAFRHMFAIQWINENGNSSLSELAKIMGHSDVKTTAIYTNTSQKEKKRKVEAIKY
;
A
#
# COMPACT_ATOMS: atom_id res chain seq x y z
N LEU A 1 15.15 -27.91 -34.60
CA LEU A 1 15.30 -26.53 -34.07
C LEU A 1 13.91 -26.06 -33.72
N LYS A 2 13.56 -25.93 -32.41
CA LYS A 2 12.30 -25.28 -32.01
C LYS A 2 12.37 -23.84 -32.50
N ASP A 3 11.35 -23.41 -33.24
CA ASP A 3 11.25 -22.05 -33.70
C ASP A 3 11.28 -21.13 -32.45
N LYS A 4 12.22 -20.21 -32.49
CA LYS A 4 12.42 -19.28 -31.36
C LYS A 4 11.22 -18.32 -31.33
N PHE A 5 10.50 -18.26 -30.20
CA PHE A 5 9.40 -17.32 -30.03
C PHE A 5 9.83 -15.89 -30.36
N THR A 6 9.09 -15.24 -31.24
CA THR A 6 9.31 -13.85 -31.66
C THR A 6 8.09 -13.03 -31.27
N LEU A 7 8.29 -12.04 -30.40
CA LEU A 7 7.23 -11.14 -29.96
C LEU A 7 6.98 -10.08 -31.04
N THR A 8 5.71 -9.92 -31.47
CA THR A 8 5.31 -8.98 -32.52
C THR A 8 4.27 -7.98 -32.00
N LYS A 9 4.08 -6.88 -32.72
CA LYS A 9 3.06 -5.87 -32.43
C LYS A 9 1.66 -6.44 -32.55
N SER A 10 1.40 -7.22 -33.61
CA SER A 10 0.12 -7.89 -33.83
C SER A 10 -0.27 -8.81 -32.69
N MET A 11 0.69 -9.50 -32.03
CA MET A 11 0.45 -10.27 -30.81
C MET A 11 0.04 -9.38 -29.63
N LEU A 12 0.67 -8.21 -29.46
CA LEU A 12 0.30 -7.29 -28.40
C LEU A 12 -1.15 -6.79 -28.58
N GLU A 13 -1.54 -6.50 -29.81
CA GLU A 13 -2.92 -6.08 -30.12
C GLU A 13 -3.92 -7.23 -29.93
N LYS A 14 -3.58 -8.43 -30.40
CA LYS A 14 -4.43 -9.62 -30.29
C LYS A 14 -4.75 -10.00 -28.86
N TYR A 15 -3.77 -9.97 -27.95
CA TYR A 15 -3.90 -10.54 -26.60
C TYR A 15 -4.15 -9.53 -25.49
N ILE A 16 -4.22 -8.22 -25.78
CA ILE A 16 -4.32 -7.20 -24.72
C ILE A 16 -5.64 -7.28 -23.96
N GLU A 17 -6.75 -7.44 -24.65
CA GLU A 17 -8.05 -7.46 -24.00
C GLU A 17 -8.28 -8.81 -23.29
N ASP A 18 -7.92 -9.93 -23.91
CA ASP A 18 -8.00 -11.26 -23.28
C ASP A 18 -7.16 -11.32 -21.98
N PHE A 19 -5.95 -10.71 -21.99
CA PHE A 19 -5.12 -10.60 -20.80
C PHE A 19 -5.81 -9.81 -19.69
N ILE A 20 -6.49 -8.71 -20.03
CA ILE A 20 -7.19 -7.87 -19.06
C ILE A 20 -8.41 -8.60 -18.51
N ASP A 21 -9.14 -9.30 -19.35
CA ASP A 21 -10.32 -10.09 -18.95
C ASP A 21 -9.93 -11.25 -18.03
N ASP A 22 -8.83 -11.94 -18.30
CA ASP A 22 -8.30 -12.98 -17.41
C ASP A 22 -7.89 -12.38 -16.03
N GLU A 23 -7.32 -11.17 -16.01
CA GLU A 23 -6.99 -10.50 -14.75
C GLU A 23 -8.24 -10.09 -13.94
N ILE A 24 -9.37 -9.88 -14.59
CA ILE A 24 -10.68 -9.63 -13.97
C ILE A 24 -11.26 -10.94 -13.45
N LEU A 25 -11.24 -12.00 -14.26
CA LEU A 25 -11.74 -13.34 -13.90
C LEU A 25 -10.99 -13.97 -12.73
N ASP A 26 -9.71 -13.64 -12.55
CA ASP A 26 -8.90 -14.03 -11.38
C ASP A 26 -9.36 -13.34 -10.06
N GLU A 27 -10.53 -12.71 -10.04
CA GLU A 27 -11.13 -12.00 -8.89
C GLU A 27 -10.20 -10.96 -8.23
N LYS A 28 -9.29 -10.37 -9.00
CA LYS A 28 -8.42 -9.33 -8.49
C LYS A 28 -9.23 -8.07 -8.14
N ALA A 29 -8.83 -7.42 -7.06
CA ALA A 29 -9.44 -6.15 -6.65
C ALA A 29 -9.41 -5.13 -7.80
N THR A 30 -10.50 -4.38 -7.99
CA THR A 30 -10.68 -3.38 -9.06
C THR A 30 -9.45 -2.48 -9.27
N LYS A 31 -8.86 -1.98 -8.19
CA LYS A 31 -7.63 -1.15 -8.27
C LYS A 31 -6.43 -1.92 -8.87
N THR A 32 -6.41 -3.23 -8.74
CA THR A 32 -5.29 -4.07 -9.24
C THR A 32 -5.41 -4.28 -10.74
N TYR A 33 -6.55 -4.80 -11.24
CA TYR A 33 -6.70 -5.04 -12.67
C TYR A 33 -6.72 -3.73 -13.47
N THR A 34 -7.29 -2.63 -12.95
CA THR A 34 -7.21 -1.31 -13.60
C THR A 34 -5.76 -0.86 -13.80
N LYS A 35 -4.88 -1.12 -12.81
CA LYS A 35 -3.45 -0.84 -12.94
C LYS A 35 -2.78 -1.74 -13.98
N TYR A 36 -3.15 -3.03 -14.02
CA TYR A 36 -2.63 -3.98 -15.00
C TYR A 36 -3.01 -3.56 -16.42
N ALA A 37 -4.29 -3.24 -16.63
CA ALA A 37 -4.79 -2.74 -17.91
C ALA A 37 -4.05 -1.47 -18.35
N LEU A 38 -3.91 -0.48 -17.47
CA LEU A 38 -3.20 0.76 -17.78
C LEU A 38 -1.75 0.50 -18.21
N VAL A 39 -1.01 -0.32 -17.45
CA VAL A 39 0.41 -0.58 -17.72
C VAL A 39 0.59 -1.39 -18.99
N ALA A 40 -0.24 -2.42 -19.20
CA ALA A 40 -0.18 -3.25 -20.39
C ALA A 40 -0.53 -2.47 -21.66
N ARG A 41 -1.59 -1.63 -21.62
CA ARG A 41 -1.96 -0.76 -22.75
C ARG A 41 -0.88 0.26 -23.05
N ASN A 42 -0.33 0.95 -22.05
CA ASN A 42 0.78 1.89 -22.26
C ASN A 42 2.02 1.22 -22.87
N PHE A 43 2.31 -0.01 -22.46
CA PHE A 43 3.40 -0.80 -23.03
C PHE A 43 3.11 -1.15 -24.51
N LYS A 44 1.90 -1.67 -24.81
CA LYS A 44 1.45 -1.95 -26.17
C LYS A 44 1.60 -0.70 -27.04
N ASP A 45 1.02 0.42 -26.64
CA ASP A 45 1.01 1.66 -27.43
C ASP A 45 2.46 2.13 -27.74
N ALA A 46 3.34 2.09 -26.75
CA ALA A 46 4.74 2.45 -26.94
C ALA A 46 5.49 1.48 -27.91
N MET A 47 5.12 0.21 -27.93
CA MET A 47 5.72 -0.76 -28.87
C MET A 47 5.17 -0.58 -30.28
N LEU A 48 3.89 -0.20 -30.44
CA LEU A 48 3.28 0.11 -31.74
C LEU A 48 3.96 1.29 -32.45
N GLU A 49 4.49 2.25 -31.71
CA GLU A 49 5.26 3.38 -32.25
C GLU A 49 6.65 2.99 -32.82
N THR A 50 7.15 1.79 -32.55
CA THR A 50 8.44 1.36 -33.08
C THR A 50 8.36 1.08 -34.58
N LYS A 51 9.49 1.15 -35.31
CA LYS A 51 9.48 1.01 -36.79
C LYS A 51 9.17 -0.41 -37.27
N ASN A 52 9.66 -1.43 -36.58
CA ASN A 52 9.57 -2.83 -37.00
C ASN A 52 8.35 -3.52 -36.40
N GLU A 53 7.77 -4.50 -37.10
CA GLU A 53 6.72 -5.38 -36.57
C GLU A 53 7.24 -6.22 -35.40
N GLU A 54 8.46 -6.77 -35.53
CA GLU A 54 9.09 -7.53 -34.45
C GLU A 54 9.61 -6.61 -33.35
N ILE A 55 9.33 -6.97 -32.12
CA ILE A 55 9.78 -6.23 -30.95
C ILE A 55 11.20 -6.67 -30.61
N SER A 56 12.15 -5.77 -30.78
CA SER A 56 13.56 -6.02 -30.49
C SER A 56 13.89 -5.83 -29.00
N LYS A 57 14.97 -6.50 -28.55
CA LYS A 57 15.53 -6.23 -27.21
C LYS A 57 15.89 -4.76 -27.04
N LYS A 58 16.32 -4.07 -28.10
CA LYS A 58 16.62 -2.64 -28.08
C LYS A 58 15.38 -1.82 -27.76
N SER A 59 14.24 -2.09 -28.43
CA SER A 59 12.97 -1.39 -28.14
C SER A 59 12.53 -1.54 -26.69
N LEU A 60 12.71 -2.72 -26.10
CA LEU A 60 12.40 -2.99 -24.70
C LEU A 60 13.32 -2.21 -23.73
N ILE A 61 14.61 -2.14 -24.05
CA ILE A 61 15.60 -1.39 -23.26
C ILE A 61 15.28 0.11 -23.34
N ASP A 62 15.01 0.64 -24.54
CA ASP A 62 14.66 2.05 -24.74
C ASP A 62 13.37 2.42 -23.97
N TYR A 63 12.37 1.54 -23.97
CA TYR A 63 11.15 1.73 -23.18
C TYR A 63 11.42 1.74 -21.67
N LYS A 64 12.26 0.80 -21.20
CA LYS A 64 12.68 0.78 -19.79
C LYS A 64 13.42 2.05 -19.40
N SER A 65 14.31 2.55 -20.25
CA SER A 65 15.06 3.80 -20.02
C SER A 65 14.11 5.00 -19.88
N LYS A 66 13.13 5.13 -20.77
CA LYS A 66 12.08 6.17 -20.66
C LYS A 66 11.28 6.04 -19.36
N MET A 67 10.98 4.83 -18.90
CA MET A 67 10.30 4.64 -17.61
C MET A 67 11.17 5.10 -16.43
N ILE A 68 12.48 4.84 -16.47
CA ILE A 68 13.43 5.24 -15.42
C ILE A 68 13.52 6.77 -15.30
N GLU A 69 13.49 7.49 -16.42
CA GLU A 69 13.50 8.96 -16.43
C GLU A 69 12.22 9.55 -15.82
N LYS A 70 11.08 8.86 -16.00
CA LYS A 70 9.76 9.40 -15.63
C LYS A 70 9.27 8.99 -14.25
N TYR A 71 9.67 7.81 -13.76
CA TYR A 71 9.10 7.20 -12.56
C TYR A 71 10.17 6.78 -11.54
N SER A 72 9.78 6.68 -10.27
CA SER A 72 10.64 6.12 -9.23
C SER A 72 10.95 4.65 -9.51
N THR A 73 12.12 4.16 -9.05
CA THR A 73 12.59 2.78 -9.21
C THR A 73 11.54 1.75 -8.79
N LYS A 74 10.86 1.99 -7.66
CA LYS A 74 9.77 1.13 -7.17
C LYS A 74 8.59 1.07 -8.15
N THR A 75 8.23 2.19 -8.78
CA THR A 75 7.17 2.25 -9.79
C THR A 75 7.59 1.51 -11.05
N VAL A 76 8.81 1.73 -11.52
CA VAL A 76 9.39 1.04 -12.68
C VAL A 76 9.39 -0.46 -12.46
N ASN A 77 9.86 -0.94 -11.30
CA ASN A 77 9.88 -2.37 -10.96
C ASN A 77 8.47 -2.98 -10.96
N ASN A 78 7.48 -2.27 -10.41
CA ASN A 78 6.09 -2.71 -10.47
C ASN A 78 5.56 -2.80 -11.91
N TYR A 79 5.92 -1.86 -12.78
CA TYR A 79 5.50 -1.88 -14.18
C TYR A 79 6.18 -3.02 -14.93
N ILE A 80 7.48 -3.25 -14.71
CA ILE A 80 8.22 -4.38 -15.29
C ILE A 80 7.56 -5.73 -14.93
N ILE A 81 7.12 -5.91 -13.69
CA ILE A 81 6.43 -7.14 -13.25
C ILE A 81 5.15 -7.35 -14.06
N ILE A 82 4.36 -6.30 -14.29
CA ILE A 82 3.12 -6.37 -15.05
C ILE A 82 3.41 -6.64 -16.53
N ILE A 83 4.36 -5.93 -17.13
CA ILE A 83 4.77 -6.11 -18.53
C ILE A 83 5.26 -7.53 -18.75
N ASN A 84 6.14 -8.04 -17.89
CA ASN A 84 6.63 -9.41 -17.98
C ASN A 84 5.50 -10.45 -17.85
N LYS A 85 4.46 -10.15 -17.05
CA LYS A 85 3.29 -11.02 -16.94
C LYS A 85 2.51 -11.04 -18.25
N PHE A 86 2.32 -9.89 -18.89
CA PHE A 86 1.65 -9.78 -20.18
C PHE A 86 2.45 -10.49 -21.30
N ILE A 87 3.76 -10.27 -21.37
CA ILE A 87 4.63 -10.96 -22.35
C ILE A 87 4.54 -12.48 -22.17
N LYS A 88 4.58 -12.96 -20.93
CA LYS A 88 4.43 -14.40 -20.64
C LYS A 88 3.07 -14.94 -21.03
N TYR A 89 2.02 -14.15 -20.86
CA TYR A 89 0.67 -14.52 -21.27
C TYR A 89 0.61 -14.74 -22.79
N ILE A 90 1.20 -13.84 -23.58
CA ILE A 90 1.29 -13.98 -25.03
C ILE A 90 2.06 -15.23 -25.42
N GLU A 91 3.25 -15.43 -24.84
CA GLU A 91 4.10 -16.57 -25.14
C GLU A 91 3.41 -17.92 -24.83
N LEU A 92 2.57 -17.95 -23.80
CA LEU A 92 1.75 -19.10 -23.43
C LEU A 92 0.68 -19.44 -24.47
N ASN A 93 0.02 -18.41 -25.00
CA ASN A 93 -1.10 -18.59 -25.91
C ASN A 93 -0.67 -18.81 -27.35
N GLU A 94 0.58 -18.45 -27.70
CA GLU A 94 1.17 -18.72 -29.02
C GLU A 94 1.93 -20.05 -29.10
N ASN A 95 2.19 -20.72 -27.98
CA ASN A 95 2.91 -21.99 -27.94
C ASN A 95 2.04 -23.11 -27.36
N ASP A 96 1.41 -23.91 -28.22
CA ASP A 96 0.54 -25.06 -27.84
C ASP A 96 1.30 -26.18 -27.09
N ASP A 97 2.62 -26.20 -27.13
CA ASP A 97 3.49 -27.29 -26.64
C ASP A 97 3.96 -27.10 -25.18
N TYR A 98 3.57 -26.01 -24.51
CA TYR A 98 3.98 -25.75 -23.14
C TYR A 98 2.92 -26.17 -22.12
N SER A 99 3.12 -27.34 -21.47
CA SER A 99 2.36 -27.66 -20.26
C SER A 99 2.55 -26.53 -19.21
N LYS A 100 1.44 -26.05 -18.64
CA LYS A 100 1.41 -24.97 -17.59
C LYS A 100 2.42 -25.15 -16.46
N LYS A 101 2.94 -26.37 -16.23
CA LYS A 101 3.98 -26.71 -15.24
C LYS A 101 5.40 -26.32 -15.66
N LYS A 102 5.76 -26.42 -16.95
CA LYS A 102 7.10 -26.05 -17.45
C LYS A 102 7.29 -24.54 -17.52
N LEU A 103 6.23 -23.79 -17.74
CA LEU A 103 6.29 -22.33 -17.88
C LEU A 103 6.52 -21.57 -16.58
N LYS A 104 6.18 -22.12 -15.43
CA LYS A 104 6.54 -21.47 -14.13
C LYS A 104 8.04 -21.26 -13.97
N LYS A 105 8.87 -22.00 -14.70
CA LYS A 105 10.36 -21.93 -14.67
C LYS A 105 10.99 -21.23 -15.87
N HIS A 106 10.22 -21.01 -16.95
CA HIS A 106 10.77 -20.37 -18.16
C HIS A 106 10.76 -18.84 -18.00
N VAL A 107 11.89 -18.24 -18.26
CA VAL A 107 12.02 -16.77 -18.35
C VAL A 107 12.11 -16.43 -19.83
N SER A 108 11.08 -15.77 -20.38
CA SER A 108 11.07 -15.29 -21.76
C SER A 108 12.30 -14.42 -22.04
N ASP A 109 12.86 -14.58 -23.23
CA ASP A 109 13.96 -13.73 -23.73
C ASP A 109 13.57 -12.23 -23.79
N TYR A 110 12.28 -11.94 -23.80
CA TYR A 110 11.70 -10.59 -23.81
C TYR A 110 11.41 -10.01 -22.43
N CYS A 111 11.60 -10.78 -21.35
CA CYS A 111 11.37 -10.29 -19.99
C CYS A 111 12.42 -9.24 -19.60
N LEU A 112 11.93 -8.12 -19.09
CA LEU A 112 12.74 -7.05 -18.52
C LEU A 112 13.22 -7.43 -17.11
N LYS A 113 14.49 -7.17 -16.82
CA LYS A 113 15.02 -7.31 -15.45
C LYS A 113 14.63 -6.10 -14.60
N THR A 114 14.16 -6.34 -13.38
CA THR A 114 13.94 -5.29 -12.39
C THR A 114 15.26 -4.59 -12.03
N ILE A 115 15.15 -3.36 -11.58
CA ILE A 115 16.30 -2.58 -11.10
C ILE A 115 16.59 -3.04 -9.67
N LYS A 116 17.85 -3.34 -9.36
CA LYS A 116 18.26 -3.65 -7.99
C LYS A 116 18.13 -2.40 -7.14
N GLU A 117 17.28 -2.44 -6.13
CA GLU A 117 17.22 -1.43 -5.08
C GLU A 117 18.11 -1.89 -3.92
N GLN A 118 18.95 -0.98 -3.41
CA GLN A 118 19.52 -1.18 -2.08
C GLN A 118 18.38 -1.00 -1.07
N GLU A 119 18.04 -2.06 -0.37
CA GLU A 119 17.09 -1.95 0.75
C GLU A 119 17.66 -0.94 1.75
N ARG A 120 16.97 0.19 1.90
CA ARG A 120 17.30 1.12 3.00
C ARG A 120 16.99 0.39 4.31
N THR A 121 18.04 0.08 5.05
CA THR A 121 17.94 -0.65 6.33
C THR A 121 17.49 0.24 7.49
N SER A 122 17.26 1.53 7.27
CA SER A 122 16.80 2.47 8.29
C SER A 122 15.43 3.02 7.96
N ILE A 123 14.54 3.02 8.95
CA ILE A 123 13.25 3.69 8.89
C ILE A 123 13.48 5.16 9.29
N GLU A 124 14.00 5.96 8.37
CA GLU A 124 14.35 7.38 8.67
C GLU A 124 13.12 8.30 8.64
N ASP A 125 12.08 7.93 7.90
CA ASP A 125 10.91 8.79 7.63
C ASP A 125 9.69 8.39 8.46
N VAL A 126 9.85 8.18 9.76
CA VAL A 126 8.74 7.82 10.65
C VAL A 126 8.22 9.06 11.37
N LEU A 127 6.89 9.14 11.48
CA LEU A 127 6.22 10.11 12.33
C LEU A 127 6.55 9.81 13.80
N GLU A 128 7.14 10.78 14.51
CA GLU A 128 7.44 10.62 15.93
C GLU A 128 6.18 10.85 16.80
N PRO A 129 6.07 10.24 18.00
CA PRO A 129 4.95 10.50 18.90
C PRO A 129 4.78 11.98 19.27
N ALA A 130 5.88 12.74 19.32
CA ALA A 130 5.84 14.19 19.56
C ALA A 130 5.16 14.94 18.41
N ASP A 131 5.43 14.53 17.16
CA ASP A 131 4.81 15.10 15.96
C ASP A 131 3.33 14.79 15.93
N PHE A 132 2.95 13.55 16.20
CA PHE A 132 1.56 13.15 16.31
C PHE A 132 0.80 13.98 17.36
N LYS A 133 1.38 14.18 18.55
CA LYS A 133 0.77 15.03 19.60
C LYS A 133 0.59 16.49 19.12
N ARG A 134 1.55 17.03 18.34
CA ARG A 134 1.45 18.38 17.74
C ARG A 134 0.32 18.44 16.71
N MET A 135 0.22 17.44 15.83
CA MET A 135 -0.86 17.35 14.84
C MET A 135 -2.23 17.23 15.48
N LEU A 136 -2.39 16.45 16.56
CA LEU A 136 -3.63 16.33 17.32
C LEU A 136 -4.03 17.66 17.96
N ARG A 137 -3.10 18.40 18.54
CA ARG A 137 -3.39 19.73 19.10
C ARG A 137 -3.81 20.73 18.02
N MET A 138 -3.13 20.69 16.86
CA MET A 138 -3.45 21.58 15.74
C MET A 138 -4.83 21.28 15.16
N SER A 139 -5.16 20.01 14.92
CA SER A 139 -6.48 19.61 14.40
C SER A 139 -7.60 20.05 15.33
N LYS A 140 -7.42 19.88 16.64
CA LYS A 140 -8.39 20.34 17.65
C LYS A 140 -8.53 21.87 17.64
N LYS A 141 -7.41 22.61 17.62
CA LYS A 141 -7.40 24.09 17.57
C LYS A 141 -8.11 24.63 16.33
N LYS A 142 -8.02 23.92 15.21
CA LYS A 142 -8.65 24.31 13.93
C LYS A 142 -10.06 23.77 13.73
N GLY A 143 -10.66 23.13 14.74
CA GLY A 143 -12.01 22.56 14.65
C GLY A 143 -12.11 21.35 13.68
N MET A 144 -11.00 20.77 13.26
CA MET A 144 -10.94 19.60 12.36
C MET A 144 -11.14 18.30 13.17
N ILE A 145 -12.32 18.18 13.80
CA ILE A 145 -12.57 17.15 14.82
C ILE A 145 -12.63 15.75 14.18
N GLN A 146 -13.22 15.61 12.99
CA GLN A 146 -13.24 14.36 12.25
C GLN A 146 -11.82 13.86 11.96
N ASP A 147 -10.95 14.73 11.45
CA ASP A 147 -9.56 14.39 11.14
C ASP A 147 -8.76 14.08 12.40
N HIS A 148 -9.05 14.78 13.50
CA HIS A 148 -8.50 14.47 14.82
C HIS A 148 -8.80 13.04 15.23
N MET A 149 -10.05 12.60 15.10
CA MET A 149 -10.47 11.24 15.45
C MET A 149 -9.89 10.20 14.47
N ILE A 150 -9.86 10.49 13.17
CA ILE A 150 -9.21 9.63 12.16
C ILE A 150 -7.75 9.38 12.51
N MET A 151 -6.98 10.44 12.80
CA MET A 151 -5.57 10.31 13.18
C MET A 151 -5.39 9.49 14.48
N LYS A 152 -6.28 9.64 15.47
CA LYS A 152 -6.25 8.81 16.69
C LYS A 152 -6.53 7.35 16.39
N VAL A 153 -7.54 7.04 15.59
CA VAL A 153 -7.84 5.66 15.20
C VAL A 153 -6.63 5.03 14.51
N LEU A 154 -6.07 5.69 13.49
CA LEU A 154 -4.92 5.18 12.76
C LEU A 154 -3.70 4.93 13.66
N ALA A 155 -3.42 5.86 14.60
CA ALA A 155 -2.27 5.79 15.49
C ALA A 155 -2.42 4.77 16.62
N TYR A 156 -3.63 4.52 17.11
CA TYR A 156 -3.88 3.66 18.28
C TYR A 156 -4.25 2.23 17.90
N THR A 157 -4.57 1.97 16.65
CA THR A 157 -4.96 0.64 16.16
C THR A 157 -4.03 0.08 15.10
N GLY A 158 -3.23 0.92 14.45
CA GLY A 158 -2.34 0.53 13.36
C GLY A 158 -3.04 0.01 12.11
N ILE A 159 -4.34 0.24 11.94
CA ILE A 159 -5.10 -0.20 10.76
C ILE A 159 -4.68 0.51 9.47
N ARG A 160 -5.05 -0.05 8.32
CA ARG A 160 -4.92 0.62 7.02
C ARG A 160 -6.03 1.67 6.87
N VAL A 161 -5.75 2.75 6.13
CA VAL A 161 -6.72 3.83 5.94
C VAL A 161 -8.05 3.34 5.36
N GLY A 162 -8.04 2.39 4.43
CA GLY A 162 -9.27 1.81 3.88
C GLY A 162 -10.07 0.98 4.90
N GLU A 163 -9.46 0.57 6.00
CA GLU A 163 -10.12 -0.20 7.06
C GLU A 163 -10.92 0.69 8.04
N LEU A 164 -10.81 2.01 7.93
CA LEU A 164 -11.67 2.95 8.65
C LEU A 164 -13.17 2.77 8.34
N GLN A 165 -13.51 2.13 7.21
CA GLN A 165 -14.90 1.78 6.85
C GLN A 165 -15.58 0.88 7.89
N TYR A 166 -14.80 0.09 8.64
CA TYR A 166 -15.32 -0.78 9.71
C TYR A 166 -15.57 -0.04 11.03
N PHE A 167 -15.17 1.24 11.12
CA PHE A 167 -15.46 2.10 12.26
C PHE A 167 -16.83 2.75 12.06
N THR A 168 -17.88 1.95 12.20
CA THR A 168 -19.28 2.39 12.21
C THR A 168 -19.76 2.55 13.65
N LEU A 169 -20.86 3.29 13.85
CA LEU A 169 -21.44 3.47 15.18
C LEU A 169 -21.81 2.11 15.80
N GLU A 170 -22.46 1.25 15.02
CA GLU A 170 -22.90 -0.09 15.44
C GLU A 170 -21.71 -0.95 15.89
N ASN A 171 -20.66 -0.98 15.08
CA ASN A 171 -19.47 -1.76 15.41
C ASN A 171 -18.77 -1.25 16.68
N ILE A 172 -18.73 0.07 16.90
CA ILE A 172 -18.13 0.66 18.12
C ILE A 172 -19.02 0.45 19.35
N GLU A 173 -20.34 0.48 19.20
CA GLU A 173 -21.26 0.19 20.30
C GLU A 173 -21.17 -1.27 20.75
N GLN A 174 -21.11 -2.20 19.80
CA GLN A 174 -20.98 -3.62 20.05
C GLN A 174 -19.58 -4.05 20.52
N ALA A 175 -18.55 -3.30 20.13
CA ALA A 175 -17.16 -3.60 20.48
C ALA A 175 -16.93 -3.51 21.99
N LYS A 176 -16.61 -4.64 22.64
CA LYS A 176 -16.15 -4.65 24.05
C LYS A 176 -14.66 -4.31 24.13
N GLN A 177 -13.82 -5.07 23.42
CA GLN A 177 -12.36 -4.94 23.46
C GLN A 177 -11.73 -4.96 22.06
N TYR A 178 -12.46 -5.42 21.05
CA TYR A 178 -11.95 -5.62 19.68
C TYR A 178 -12.96 -5.10 18.68
N ILE A 179 -12.45 -4.68 17.52
CA ILE A 179 -13.23 -4.42 16.32
C ILE A 179 -12.79 -5.40 15.24
N THR A 180 -13.75 -6.10 14.64
CA THR A 180 -13.48 -7.09 13.60
C THR A 180 -13.34 -6.41 12.24
N ILE A 181 -12.28 -6.72 11.53
CA ILE A 181 -11.95 -6.17 10.21
C ILE A 181 -11.83 -7.29 9.19
N TYR A 182 -12.54 -7.15 8.07
CA TYR A 182 -12.48 -8.07 6.95
C TYR A 182 -11.60 -7.50 5.84
N ASN A 183 -10.61 -8.27 5.37
CA ASN A 183 -9.75 -7.84 4.28
C ASN A 183 -9.32 -9.05 3.43
N LYS A 184 -9.61 -9.01 2.12
CA LYS A 184 -9.26 -10.07 1.16
C LYS A 184 -9.66 -11.47 1.61
N GLY A 185 -10.91 -11.64 2.06
CA GLY A 185 -11.43 -12.91 2.53
C GLY A 185 -10.89 -13.41 3.88
N LYS A 186 -10.11 -12.57 4.59
CA LYS A 186 -9.60 -12.87 5.93
C LYS A 186 -10.18 -11.92 6.96
N GLU A 187 -10.59 -12.48 8.07
CA GLU A 187 -11.07 -11.78 9.24
C GLU A 187 -9.93 -11.62 10.25
N ARG A 188 -9.89 -10.48 10.95
CA ARG A 188 -9.03 -10.29 12.11
C ARG A 188 -9.64 -9.33 13.12
N ASP A 189 -9.34 -9.57 14.37
CA ASP A 189 -9.70 -8.70 15.47
C ASP A 189 -8.58 -7.70 15.75
N VAL A 190 -8.96 -6.42 15.80
CA VAL A 190 -8.06 -5.32 16.12
C VAL A 190 -8.41 -4.83 17.53
N PRO A 191 -7.46 -4.85 18.47
CA PRO A 191 -7.70 -4.35 19.82
C PRO A 191 -8.15 -2.87 19.81
N LEU A 192 -9.24 -2.59 20.51
CA LEU A 192 -9.78 -1.27 20.65
C LEU A 192 -9.63 -0.80 22.10
N ARG A 193 -8.76 0.20 22.32
CA ARG A 193 -8.56 0.79 23.64
C ARG A 193 -9.86 1.38 24.19
N SER A 194 -10.13 1.16 25.46
CA SER A 194 -11.37 1.63 26.11
C SER A 194 -11.50 3.16 26.12
N ASP A 195 -10.39 3.90 26.20
CA ASP A 195 -10.38 5.36 26.11
C ASP A 195 -10.73 5.82 24.69
N LEU A 196 -10.15 5.21 23.66
CA LEU A 196 -10.47 5.51 22.25
C LEU A 196 -11.94 5.21 21.96
N ARG A 197 -12.46 4.06 22.41
CA ARG A 197 -13.88 3.70 22.24
C ARG A 197 -14.80 4.77 22.83
N ARG A 198 -14.54 5.21 24.06
CA ARG A 198 -15.35 6.26 24.72
C ARG A 198 -15.29 7.58 23.94
N GLU A 199 -14.11 7.96 23.44
CA GLU A 199 -13.96 9.16 22.63
C GLU A 199 -14.71 9.07 21.31
N LEU A 200 -14.70 7.91 20.63
CA LEU A 200 -15.44 7.69 19.39
C LEU A 200 -16.96 7.78 19.61
N LEU A 201 -17.49 7.19 20.67
CA LEU A 201 -18.92 7.32 21.03
C LEU A 201 -19.31 8.77 21.35
N LYS A 202 -18.46 9.48 22.11
CA LYS A 202 -18.66 10.91 22.38
C LYS A 202 -18.61 11.75 21.11
N TYR A 203 -17.70 11.44 20.22
CA TYR A 203 -17.58 12.07 18.90
C TYR A 203 -18.85 11.83 18.07
N ALA A 204 -19.31 10.58 17.93
CA ALA A 204 -20.55 10.24 17.22
C ALA A 204 -21.73 11.07 17.72
N LYS A 205 -21.94 11.10 19.05
CA LYS A 205 -22.99 11.90 19.66
C LYS A 205 -22.85 13.40 19.34
N SER A 206 -21.63 13.96 19.40
CA SER A 206 -21.40 15.39 19.14
C SER A 206 -21.61 15.75 17.65
N GLN A 207 -21.43 14.80 16.75
CA GLN A 207 -21.65 14.97 15.30
C GLN A 207 -23.06 14.53 14.87
N LYS A 208 -23.92 14.11 15.81
CA LYS A 208 -25.26 13.58 15.54
C LYS A 208 -25.29 12.44 14.56
N ILE A 209 -24.29 11.53 14.64
CA ILE A 209 -24.22 10.31 13.85
C ILE A 209 -25.12 9.28 14.54
N GLU A 210 -26.22 8.90 13.89
CA GLU A 210 -27.21 7.97 14.42
C GLU A 210 -26.99 6.52 13.93
N SER A 211 -26.29 6.35 12.80
CA SER A 211 -25.94 5.04 12.23
C SER A 211 -24.81 5.13 11.20
N GLY A 212 -24.21 3.99 10.86
CA GLY A 212 -23.22 3.86 9.79
C GLY A 212 -21.85 4.42 10.14
N THR A 213 -21.13 4.90 9.12
CA THR A 213 -19.72 5.31 9.28
C THR A 213 -19.52 6.48 10.24
N LEU A 214 -18.53 6.37 11.14
CA LEU A 214 -18.13 7.49 12.01
C LEU A 214 -17.41 8.61 11.24
N PHE A 215 -16.96 8.36 10.02
CA PHE A 215 -16.18 9.32 9.24
C PHE A 215 -16.83 9.60 7.89
N PRO A 216 -18.03 10.19 7.86
CA PRO A 216 -18.81 10.41 6.65
C PRO A 216 -18.11 11.34 5.66
N GLY A 217 -18.30 11.05 4.37
CA GLY A 217 -17.89 11.92 3.28
C GLY A 217 -18.85 13.12 3.12
N LYS A 218 -18.34 14.29 2.73
CA LYS A 218 -19.17 15.47 2.52
C LYS A 218 -20.20 15.33 1.39
N LYS A 219 -19.85 14.58 0.33
CA LYS A 219 -20.73 14.38 -0.84
C LYS A 219 -21.72 13.24 -0.64
N ASP A 220 -21.35 12.24 0.14
CA ASP A 220 -22.16 11.06 0.42
C ASP A 220 -21.94 10.69 1.90
N PRO A 221 -22.84 11.13 2.80
CA PRO A 221 -22.73 10.87 4.23
C PRO A 221 -22.85 9.38 4.60
N GLN A 222 -23.40 8.55 3.72
CA GLN A 222 -23.48 7.10 3.95
C GLN A 222 -22.15 6.38 3.68
N LYS A 223 -21.26 7.02 2.92
CA LYS A 223 -19.94 6.48 2.61
C LYS A 223 -18.85 7.17 3.42
N MET A 224 -17.87 6.39 3.81
CA MET A 224 -16.66 6.91 4.46
C MET A 224 -15.94 7.94 3.56
N LEU A 225 -15.33 8.93 4.17
CA LEU A 225 -14.42 9.88 3.54
C LEU A 225 -13.36 9.13 2.70
N THR A 226 -13.10 9.59 1.47
CA THR A 226 -12.16 8.88 0.59
C THR A 226 -10.73 8.87 1.15
N GLU A 227 -9.98 7.81 0.87
CA GLU A 227 -8.57 7.71 1.28
C GLU A 227 -7.73 8.90 0.77
N LYS A 228 -8.06 9.42 -0.42
CA LYS A 228 -7.41 10.61 -1.00
C LYS A 228 -7.66 11.84 -0.13
N THR A 229 -8.91 12.09 0.22
CA THR A 229 -9.29 13.24 1.07
C THR A 229 -8.66 13.14 2.46
N ILE A 230 -8.65 11.95 3.07
CA ILE A 230 -7.99 11.73 4.36
C ILE A 230 -6.50 12.08 4.27
N ARG A 231 -5.82 11.65 3.20
CA ARG A 231 -4.41 11.98 2.98
C ARG A 231 -4.17 13.49 2.82
N GLU A 232 -5.02 14.16 2.05
CA GLU A 232 -4.94 15.62 1.85
C GLU A 232 -5.16 16.38 3.16
N HIS A 233 -6.13 15.97 3.98
CA HIS A 233 -6.40 16.56 5.28
C HIS A 233 -5.24 16.36 6.27
N ILE A 234 -4.66 15.17 6.33
CA ILE A 234 -3.47 14.89 7.16
C ILE A 234 -2.31 15.78 6.73
N LYS A 235 -2.03 15.91 5.42
CA LYS A 235 -0.99 16.80 4.90
C LYS A 235 -1.27 18.27 5.27
N LYS A 236 -2.52 18.71 5.15
CA LYS A 236 -2.93 20.06 5.53
C LYS A 236 -2.68 20.33 7.02
N ILE A 237 -3.04 19.40 7.90
CA ILE A 237 -2.80 19.53 9.35
C ILE A 237 -1.29 19.57 9.64
N CYS A 238 -0.52 18.70 9.01
CA CYS A 238 0.93 18.67 9.13
C CYS A 238 1.57 20.00 8.72
N GLY A 239 1.16 20.55 7.57
CA GLY A 239 1.67 21.84 7.07
C GLY A 239 1.39 23.04 7.98
N MET A 240 0.39 22.92 8.88
CA MET A 240 0.15 23.90 9.94
C MET A 240 1.02 23.71 11.18
N CYS A 241 1.81 22.64 11.25
CA CYS A 241 2.69 22.32 12.37
C CYS A 241 4.14 22.62 11.97
N ARG A 242 4.82 23.52 12.71
CA ARG A 242 6.24 23.80 12.44
C ARG A 242 7.12 22.56 12.67
N GLY A 243 8.11 22.34 11.79
CA GLY A 243 9.17 21.36 11.97
C GLY A 243 8.74 19.90 11.83
N ILE A 244 7.60 19.63 11.18
CA ILE A 244 7.23 18.29 10.75
C ILE A 244 7.37 18.22 9.23
N ASP A 245 8.09 17.22 8.76
CA ASP A 245 8.24 16.96 7.33
C ASP A 245 6.91 16.50 6.73
N LEU A 246 6.48 17.14 5.63
CA LEU A 246 5.24 16.83 4.93
C LEU A 246 5.23 15.41 4.33
N ASP A 247 6.39 14.87 4.01
CA ASP A 247 6.50 13.52 3.46
C ASP A 247 6.19 12.44 4.51
N LYS A 248 6.33 12.77 5.81
CA LYS A 248 5.89 11.92 6.92
C LYS A 248 4.37 11.96 7.19
N ALA A 249 3.67 12.92 6.57
CA ALA A 249 2.25 13.17 6.83
C ALA A 249 1.34 12.35 5.90
N HIS A 250 1.27 11.05 6.12
CA HIS A 250 0.37 10.15 5.39
C HIS A 250 -0.17 9.03 6.30
N PRO A 251 -1.32 8.40 5.97
CA PRO A 251 -1.93 7.39 6.82
C PRO A 251 -1.00 6.23 7.23
N HIS A 252 -0.13 5.77 6.34
CA HIS A 252 0.83 4.72 6.67
C HIS A 252 1.87 5.12 7.72
N ALA A 253 2.19 6.42 7.86
CA ALA A 253 3.13 6.88 8.88
C ALA A 253 2.60 6.63 10.31
N PHE A 254 1.28 6.78 10.53
CA PHE A 254 0.65 6.45 11.82
C PHE A 254 0.73 4.95 12.11
N ARG A 255 0.52 4.13 11.09
CA ARG A 255 0.66 2.67 11.20
C ARG A 255 2.11 2.25 11.49
N HIS A 256 3.09 2.90 10.85
CA HIS A 256 4.51 2.70 11.16
C HIS A 256 4.83 3.11 12.60
N MET A 257 4.35 4.27 13.03
CA MET A 257 4.49 4.75 14.40
C MET A 257 3.89 3.76 15.41
N PHE A 258 2.68 3.26 15.17
CA PHE A 258 2.04 2.24 16.00
C PHE A 258 2.93 1.00 16.13
N ALA A 259 3.43 0.47 15.02
CA ALA A 259 4.25 -0.73 15.01
C ALA A 259 5.57 -0.55 15.79
N ILE A 260 6.23 0.59 15.62
CA ILE A 260 7.47 0.91 16.35
C ILE A 260 7.19 1.06 17.84
N GLN A 261 6.12 1.78 18.24
CA GLN A 261 5.76 1.91 19.64
C GLN A 261 5.41 0.55 20.25
N TRP A 262 4.68 -0.31 19.52
CA TRP A 262 4.40 -1.67 19.97
C TRP A 262 5.67 -2.46 20.27
N ILE A 263 6.65 -2.44 19.36
CA ILE A 263 7.92 -3.16 19.56
C ILE A 263 8.75 -2.57 20.69
N ASN A 264 8.76 -1.25 20.83
CA ASN A 264 9.47 -0.58 21.92
C ASN A 264 8.92 -0.95 23.30
N GLU A 265 7.60 -1.13 23.41
CA GLU A 265 6.93 -1.49 24.68
C GLU A 265 6.97 -3.01 24.96
N ASN A 266 6.83 -3.85 23.94
CA ASN A 266 6.64 -5.29 24.10
C ASN A 266 7.85 -6.14 23.65
N GLY A 267 8.88 -5.53 23.08
CA GLY A 267 10.08 -6.20 22.59
C GLY A 267 9.89 -6.96 21.27
N ASN A 268 10.99 -7.47 20.73
CA ASN A 268 11.02 -8.16 19.43
C ASN A 268 10.28 -9.52 19.44
N SER A 269 10.10 -10.15 20.59
CA SER A 269 9.33 -11.39 20.73
C SER A 269 7.84 -11.22 20.33
N SER A 270 7.31 -10.00 20.39
CA SER A 270 5.93 -9.68 20.05
C SER A 270 5.65 -9.49 18.55
N LEU A 271 6.64 -9.70 17.67
CA LEU A 271 6.50 -9.50 16.22
C LEU A 271 5.37 -10.31 15.58
N SER A 272 5.19 -11.56 15.99
CA SER A 272 4.14 -12.43 15.46
C SER A 272 2.74 -11.91 15.82
N GLU A 273 2.59 -11.40 17.04
CA GLU A 273 1.33 -10.80 17.51
C GLU A 273 1.06 -9.49 16.78
N LEU A 274 2.07 -8.62 16.66
CA LEU A 274 1.97 -7.39 15.90
C LEU A 274 1.58 -7.67 14.43
N ALA A 275 2.17 -8.68 13.80
CA ALA A 275 1.83 -9.07 12.43
C ALA A 275 0.35 -9.46 12.29
N LYS A 276 -0.20 -10.20 13.26
CA LYS A 276 -1.63 -10.57 13.31
C LYS A 276 -2.51 -9.33 13.46
N ILE A 277 -2.23 -8.46 14.42
CA ILE A 277 -2.98 -7.21 14.66
C ILE A 277 -2.98 -6.33 13.40
N MET A 278 -1.82 -6.17 12.78
CA MET A 278 -1.68 -5.39 11.56
C MET A 278 -2.27 -6.09 10.32
N GLY A 279 -2.52 -7.39 10.34
CA GLY A 279 -2.99 -8.17 9.19
C GLY A 279 -1.93 -8.26 8.09
N HIS A 280 -0.70 -8.57 8.47
CA HIS A 280 0.37 -8.92 7.54
C HIS A 280 0.33 -10.41 7.26
N SER A 281 0.30 -10.79 5.99
CA SER A 281 0.35 -12.20 5.57
C SER A 281 1.73 -12.82 5.76
N ASP A 282 2.79 -12.00 5.80
CA ASP A 282 4.17 -12.42 6.03
C ASP A 282 4.77 -11.59 7.17
N VAL A 283 5.29 -12.29 8.19
CA VAL A 283 5.96 -11.69 9.36
C VAL A 283 7.19 -10.88 8.93
N LYS A 284 7.85 -11.23 7.82
CA LYS A 284 8.96 -10.46 7.25
C LYS A 284 8.59 -9.00 6.99
N THR A 285 7.33 -8.73 6.60
CA THR A 285 6.81 -7.36 6.43
C THR A 285 6.79 -6.59 7.75
N THR A 286 6.67 -7.29 8.88
CA THR A 286 6.68 -6.68 10.22
C THR A 286 8.11 -6.55 10.76
N ALA A 287 9.02 -7.43 10.32
CA ALA A 287 10.43 -7.40 10.75
C ALA A 287 11.16 -6.10 10.39
N ILE A 288 10.68 -5.35 9.41
CA ILE A 288 11.23 -4.02 9.08
C ILE A 288 11.19 -3.08 10.29
N TYR A 289 10.22 -3.22 11.19
CA TYR A 289 10.06 -2.36 12.37
C TYR A 289 11.05 -2.69 13.50
N THR A 290 11.75 -3.81 13.43
CA THR A 290 12.86 -4.12 14.35
C THR A 290 14.14 -3.39 13.98
N ASN A 291 14.22 -2.86 12.75
CA ASN A 291 15.33 -2.05 12.32
C ASN A 291 15.23 -0.69 13.00
N THR A 292 16.03 -0.53 14.06
CA THR A 292 16.10 0.73 14.80
C THR A 292 16.58 1.87 13.90
N SER A 293 16.00 3.08 14.07
CA SER A 293 16.47 4.27 13.37
C SER A 293 17.95 4.53 13.68
N GLN A 294 18.68 5.19 12.79
CA GLN A 294 20.08 5.58 13.03
C GLN A 294 20.23 6.37 14.33
N LYS A 295 19.27 7.25 14.62
CA LYS A 295 19.20 8.04 15.87
C LYS A 295 19.09 7.14 17.10
N GLU A 296 18.29 6.09 17.02
CA GLU A 296 18.11 5.15 18.14
C GLU A 296 19.31 4.21 18.29
N LYS A 297 19.91 3.78 17.17
CA LYS A 297 21.18 3.02 17.21
C LYS A 297 22.28 3.83 17.90
N LYS A 298 22.42 5.11 17.53
CA LYS A 298 23.37 6.03 18.16
C LYS A 298 23.12 6.15 19.66
N ARG A 299 21.85 6.36 20.08
CA ARG A 299 21.48 6.43 21.50
C ARG A 299 21.79 5.14 22.27
N LYS A 300 21.54 3.97 21.65
CA LYS A 300 21.87 2.67 22.26
C LYS A 300 23.38 2.48 22.42
N VAL A 301 24.18 2.89 21.43
CA VAL A 301 25.65 2.85 21.52
C VAL A 301 26.16 3.81 22.60
N GLU A 302 25.64 5.03 22.68
CA GLU A 302 26.00 6.01 23.70
C GLU A 302 25.62 5.58 25.14
N ALA A 303 24.66 4.68 25.28
CA ALA A 303 24.21 4.14 26.56
C ALA A 303 25.04 2.94 27.05
N ILE A 304 25.97 2.41 26.27
CA ILE A 304 26.87 1.31 26.68
C ILE A 304 27.83 1.85 27.71
N LYS A 305 27.80 1.26 28.91
CA LYS A 305 28.78 1.52 29.96
C LYS A 305 29.84 0.41 29.89
N TYR A 306 31.11 0.81 29.83
CA TYR A 306 32.27 -0.09 29.88
C TYR A 306 32.73 -0.28 31.33
#